data_f2f9595564bddb3c940a283dc68d1695
#
_entry.id   f2f9595564bddb3c940a283dc68d1695
#
_cell.length_a   1.000
_cell.length_b   1.000
_cell.length_c   1.000
_cell.angle_alpha   90.00
_cell.angle_beta   90.00
_cell.angle_gamma   90.00
#
_symmetry.space_group_name_H-M   'P 1'
#
loop_
_entity.id
_entity.type
_entity.pdbx_description
1 polymer ?
#
loop_
_entity_poly.entity_id
_entity_poly.type
_entity_poly.pdbx_seq_one_letter_code
_entity_poly.pdbx_strand_id
1 'polypeptide(L)'
;VTSWSDLSNLFKQVKQTHSTIDHVFANAGITGRADYLGENLDENGDLLEPSFQNFDINLRAVVNTATLAIHHMRHQPNGGDVVMTGSASSFQPLGSPDYTASKHGVLGFMRGIKSSLQLSGIPIRINTITPTWTETALFPREMITSAGAGIQTAADVAPSAALFMADKTRNGQVIYSEEARLWEIEEALLLPTALSIGIPGTQSLEETLNKAIKVIEAAAAEEAAQASADGKSG
;
A
#
# COMPACT_ATOMS: atom_id res chain seq x y z
N VAL A 1 1.46 -15.91 -1.55
CA VAL A 1 1.77 -14.49 -1.80
C VAL A 1 3.21 -14.11 -1.44
N THR A 2 3.88 -14.88 -0.56
CA THR A 2 5.27 -14.62 -0.16
C THR A 2 6.32 -15.11 -1.17
N SER A 3 5.95 -15.97 -2.12
CA SER A 3 6.81 -16.43 -3.19
C SER A 3 6.77 -15.45 -4.38
N TRP A 4 7.88 -14.79 -4.67
CA TRP A 4 8.01 -13.91 -5.83
C TRP A 4 7.79 -14.64 -7.15
N SER A 5 8.32 -15.88 -7.27
CA SER A 5 8.15 -16.68 -8.49
C SER A 5 6.68 -17.01 -8.77
N ASP A 6 5.92 -17.38 -7.73
CA ASP A 6 4.50 -17.74 -7.91
C ASP A 6 3.65 -16.50 -8.25
N LEU A 7 3.91 -15.36 -7.58
CA LEU A 7 3.28 -14.09 -7.94
C LEU A 7 3.61 -13.69 -9.38
N SER A 8 4.88 -13.73 -9.77
CA SER A 8 5.32 -13.41 -11.14
C SER A 8 4.66 -14.31 -12.17
N ASN A 9 4.55 -15.62 -11.89
CA ASN A 9 3.88 -16.58 -12.77
C ASN A 9 2.38 -16.30 -12.88
N LEU A 10 1.72 -15.96 -11.77
CA LEU A 10 0.30 -15.56 -11.78
C LEU A 10 0.07 -14.39 -12.74
N PHE A 11 0.84 -13.31 -12.64
CA PHE A 11 0.71 -12.15 -13.51
C PHE A 11 0.96 -12.48 -14.98
N LYS A 12 1.98 -13.32 -15.27
CA LYS A 12 2.25 -13.80 -16.63
C LYS A 12 1.08 -14.60 -17.19
N GLN A 13 0.50 -15.52 -16.42
CA GLN A 13 -0.66 -16.33 -16.84
C GLN A 13 -1.89 -15.46 -17.12
N VAL A 14 -2.21 -14.51 -16.22
CA VAL A 14 -3.32 -13.58 -16.44
C VAL A 14 -3.12 -12.78 -17.72
N LYS A 15 -1.91 -12.24 -17.94
CA LYS A 15 -1.57 -11.47 -19.15
C LYS A 15 -1.67 -12.31 -20.42
N GLN A 16 -1.24 -13.57 -20.38
CA GLN A 16 -1.37 -14.50 -21.52
C GLN A 16 -2.81 -14.86 -21.84
N THR A 17 -3.66 -15.01 -20.81
CA THR A 17 -5.06 -15.42 -20.99
C THR A 17 -5.97 -14.26 -21.39
N HIS A 18 -5.75 -13.07 -20.84
CA HIS A 18 -6.67 -11.93 -20.95
C HIS A 18 -6.08 -10.72 -21.70
N SER A 19 -4.82 -10.78 -22.12
CA SER A 19 -4.08 -9.70 -22.81
C SER A 19 -3.86 -8.43 -21.98
N THR A 20 -4.79 -8.07 -21.10
CA THR A 20 -4.69 -6.92 -20.17
C THR A 20 -4.87 -7.36 -18.70
N ILE A 21 -4.38 -6.53 -17.80
CA ILE A 21 -4.67 -6.60 -16.36
C ILE A 21 -5.19 -5.22 -16.00
N ASP A 22 -6.49 -5.11 -15.73
CA ASP A 22 -7.12 -3.81 -15.50
C ASP A 22 -7.15 -3.46 -14.01
N HIS A 23 -7.32 -4.49 -13.15
CA HIS A 23 -7.44 -4.31 -11.70
C HIS A 23 -6.61 -5.34 -10.95
N VAL A 24 -5.92 -4.89 -9.90
CA VAL A 24 -5.22 -5.76 -8.96
C VAL A 24 -5.67 -5.44 -7.55
N PHE A 25 -6.17 -6.45 -6.84
CA PHE A 25 -6.58 -6.33 -5.44
C PHE A 25 -5.62 -7.09 -4.53
N ALA A 26 -4.69 -6.37 -3.89
CA ALA A 26 -3.74 -6.93 -2.93
C ALA A 26 -4.42 -7.05 -1.55
N ASN A 27 -5.17 -8.14 -1.36
CA ASN A 27 -6.05 -8.34 -0.20
C ASN A 27 -5.52 -9.35 0.83
N ALA A 28 -4.61 -10.25 0.47
CA ALA A 28 -4.12 -11.29 1.38
C ALA A 28 -3.52 -10.69 2.66
N GLY A 29 -3.85 -11.28 3.81
CA GLY A 29 -3.34 -10.83 5.09
C GLY A 29 -3.58 -11.83 6.20
N ILE A 30 -2.85 -11.65 7.30
CA ILE A 30 -2.98 -12.43 8.54
C ILE A 30 -3.03 -11.51 9.75
N THR A 31 -3.49 -12.01 10.90
CA THR A 31 -3.39 -11.30 12.20
C THR A 31 -1.97 -11.33 12.73
N GLY A 32 -1.63 -10.39 13.63
CA GLY A 32 -0.37 -10.41 14.38
C GLY A 32 -0.28 -11.64 15.30
N ARG A 33 0.89 -12.25 15.34
CA ARG A 33 1.15 -13.47 16.12
C ARG A 33 2.49 -13.45 16.84
N ALA A 34 3.36 -12.47 16.59
CA ALA A 34 4.65 -12.38 17.22
C ALA A 34 4.48 -11.91 18.67
N ASP A 35 5.15 -12.58 19.58
CA ASP A 35 5.25 -12.18 20.97
C ASP A 35 6.53 -11.36 21.15
N TYR A 36 6.34 -10.06 21.40
CA TYR A 36 7.44 -9.09 21.60
C TYR A 36 7.78 -8.85 23.07
N LEU A 37 6.98 -9.39 23.98
CA LEU A 37 7.13 -9.16 25.41
C LEU A 37 7.52 -10.43 26.16
N GLY A 38 7.35 -11.59 25.55
CA GLY A 38 7.73 -12.88 26.12
C GLY A 38 9.24 -13.14 26.01
N GLU A 39 9.72 -13.93 26.93
CA GLU A 39 11.09 -14.44 26.95
C GLU A 39 11.17 -15.78 26.19
N ASN A 40 11.03 -15.71 24.85
CA ASN A 40 11.21 -16.89 24.00
C ASN A 40 12.71 -17.13 23.82
N LEU A 41 13.25 -18.10 24.56
CA LEU A 41 14.68 -18.41 24.61
C LEU A 41 14.99 -19.68 23.81
N ASP A 42 16.19 -19.75 23.25
CA ASP A 42 16.75 -20.96 22.67
C ASP A 42 17.33 -21.90 23.76
N GLU A 43 17.94 -23.01 23.36
CA GLU A 43 18.55 -24.01 24.26
C GLU A 43 19.76 -23.48 25.08
N ASN A 44 20.36 -22.36 24.65
CA ASN A 44 21.47 -21.69 25.32
C ASN A 44 20.99 -20.58 26.27
N GLY A 45 19.71 -20.25 26.28
CA GLY A 45 19.15 -19.16 27.06
C GLY A 45 19.19 -17.79 26.34
N ASP A 46 19.53 -17.77 25.05
CA ASP A 46 19.54 -16.55 24.25
C ASP A 46 18.14 -16.25 23.68
N LEU A 47 17.77 -14.95 23.59
CA LEU A 47 16.49 -14.53 23.09
C LEU A 47 16.36 -14.86 21.59
N LEU A 48 15.29 -15.58 21.22
CA LEU A 48 14.96 -15.88 19.84
C LEU A 48 14.49 -14.64 19.09
N GLU A 49 14.84 -14.54 17.80
CA GLU A 49 14.34 -13.51 16.92
C GLU A 49 12.80 -13.60 16.79
N PRO A 50 12.07 -12.49 16.93
CA PRO A 50 10.62 -12.48 16.69
C PRO A 50 10.27 -12.89 15.26
N SER A 51 9.10 -13.50 15.07
CA SER A 51 8.62 -13.85 13.73
C SER A 51 8.28 -12.62 12.90
N PHE A 52 8.84 -12.51 11.69
CA PHE A 52 8.51 -11.48 10.69
C PHE A 52 7.43 -11.92 9.68
N GLN A 53 6.78 -13.06 9.92
CA GLN A 53 5.77 -13.59 9.00
C GLN A 53 4.65 -12.59 8.69
N ASN A 54 4.24 -11.78 9.65
CA ASN A 54 3.23 -10.75 9.45
C ASN A 54 3.69 -9.68 8.46
N PHE A 55 4.93 -9.19 8.61
CA PHE A 55 5.52 -8.23 7.68
C PHE A 55 5.67 -8.83 6.28
N ASP A 56 6.05 -10.10 6.18
CA ASP A 56 6.21 -10.80 4.90
C ASP A 56 4.89 -10.89 4.13
N ILE A 57 3.80 -11.20 4.82
CA ILE A 57 2.49 -11.36 4.19
C ILE A 57 1.77 -10.02 4.04
N ASN A 58 1.66 -9.23 5.11
CA ASN A 58 0.81 -8.03 5.13
C ASN A 58 1.46 -6.81 4.48
N LEU A 59 2.78 -6.78 4.35
CA LEU A 59 3.49 -5.65 3.77
C LEU A 59 4.33 -6.05 2.56
N ARG A 60 5.34 -6.92 2.73
CA ARG A 60 6.25 -7.27 1.61
C ARG A 60 5.50 -7.89 0.43
N ALA A 61 4.55 -8.79 0.68
CA ALA A 61 3.76 -9.38 -0.40
C ALA A 61 2.83 -8.35 -1.08
N VAL A 62 2.29 -7.38 -0.34
CA VAL A 62 1.50 -6.28 -0.91
C VAL A 62 2.38 -5.40 -1.82
N VAL A 63 3.58 -5.02 -1.36
CA VAL A 63 4.56 -4.26 -2.15
C VAL A 63 4.94 -5.03 -3.42
N ASN A 64 5.25 -6.33 -3.30
CA ASN A 64 5.59 -7.19 -4.44
C ASN A 64 4.44 -7.28 -5.46
N THR A 65 3.20 -7.45 -4.98
CA THR A 65 2.00 -7.51 -5.82
C THR A 65 1.79 -6.18 -6.55
N ALA A 66 1.91 -5.04 -5.87
CA ALA A 66 1.80 -3.73 -6.48
C ALA A 66 2.93 -3.47 -7.50
N THR A 67 4.16 -3.90 -7.21
CA THR A 67 5.30 -3.78 -8.13
C THR A 67 5.05 -4.56 -9.42
N LEU A 68 4.56 -5.80 -9.33
CA LEU A 68 4.20 -6.60 -10.50
C LEU A 68 3.03 -6.00 -11.28
N ALA A 69 2.02 -5.48 -10.57
CA ALA A 69 0.91 -4.75 -11.19
C ALA A 69 1.41 -3.56 -12.01
N ILE A 70 2.24 -2.71 -11.42
CA ILE A 70 2.85 -1.56 -12.09
C ILE A 70 3.65 -2.00 -13.31
N HIS A 71 4.50 -3.03 -13.19
CA HIS A 71 5.28 -3.55 -14.31
C HIS A 71 4.41 -3.98 -15.49
N HIS A 72 3.34 -4.72 -15.24
CA HIS A 72 2.48 -5.26 -16.30
C HIS A 72 1.50 -4.23 -16.89
N MET A 73 1.08 -3.24 -16.09
CA MET A 73 0.06 -2.25 -16.48
C MET A 73 0.64 -0.98 -17.10
N ARG A 74 1.90 -0.60 -16.78
CA ARG A 74 2.48 0.72 -17.12
C ARG A 74 2.49 1.08 -18.60
N HIS A 75 2.46 0.10 -19.48
CA HIS A 75 2.46 0.30 -20.93
C HIS A 75 1.08 0.03 -21.56
N GLN A 76 0.05 -0.23 -20.75
CA GLN A 76 -1.32 -0.38 -21.25
C GLN A 76 -1.90 1.01 -21.58
N PRO A 77 -2.67 1.16 -22.66
CA PRO A 77 -3.25 2.45 -23.06
C PRO A 77 -4.08 3.11 -21.95
N ASN A 78 -4.78 2.31 -21.16
CA ASN A 78 -5.64 2.79 -20.08
C ASN A 78 -4.97 2.65 -18.69
N GLY A 79 -3.70 2.23 -18.64
CA GLY A 79 -3.03 1.91 -17.38
C GLY A 79 -3.73 0.79 -16.62
N GLY A 80 -4.11 1.05 -15.39
CA GLY A 80 -4.83 0.12 -14.51
C GLY A 80 -5.00 0.70 -13.10
N ASP A 81 -5.56 -0.09 -12.21
CA ASP A 81 -5.62 0.28 -10.80
C ASP A 81 -5.17 -0.82 -9.84
N VAL A 82 -4.60 -0.40 -8.74
CA VAL A 82 -4.19 -1.25 -7.62
C VAL A 82 -4.96 -0.83 -6.38
N VAL A 83 -5.71 -1.77 -5.82
CA VAL A 83 -6.37 -1.60 -4.53
C VAL A 83 -5.63 -2.44 -3.49
N MET A 84 -5.27 -1.85 -2.38
CA MET A 84 -4.57 -2.53 -1.28
C MET A 84 -5.43 -2.58 -0.03
N THR A 85 -5.35 -3.68 0.71
CA THR A 85 -6.04 -3.81 1.99
C THR A 85 -5.14 -3.39 3.15
N GLY A 86 -5.37 -2.17 3.62
CA GLY A 86 -4.90 -1.70 4.91
C GLY A 86 -5.74 -2.24 6.07
N SER A 87 -6.02 -1.40 7.05
CA SER A 87 -6.89 -1.64 8.20
C SER A 87 -7.17 -0.30 8.89
N ALA A 88 -8.17 -0.20 9.73
CA ALA A 88 -8.30 0.90 10.69
C ALA A 88 -6.99 1.09 11.48
N SER A 89 -6.27 0.01 11.78
CA SER A 89 -4.93 0.07 12.41
C SER A 89 -3.83 0.66 11.53
N SER A 90 -4.10 1.05 10.27
CA SER A 90 -3.16 1.82 9.45
C SER A 90 -2.97 3.26 9.94
N PHE A 91 -3.87 3.76 10.79
CA PHE A 91 -3.85 5.13 11.33
C PHE A 91 -4.39 5.22 12.76
N GLN A 92 -4.99 4.14 13.30
CA GLN A 92 -5.45 4.06 14.69
C GLN A 92 -4.54 3.12 15.50
N PRO A 93 -4.36 3.36 16.82
CA PRO A 93 -3.61 2.45 17.67
C PRO A 93 -4.36 1.12 17.84
N LEU A 94 -3.62 0.02 17.74
CA LEU A 94 -4.08 -1.34 18.02
C LEU A 94 -2.96 -2.10 18.73
N GLY A 95 -3.30 -2.85 19.77
CA GLY A 95 -2.35 -3.63 20.58
C GLY A 95 -1.84 -4.91 19.89
N SER A 96 -1.45 -4.81 18.63
CA SER A 96 -0.83 -5.88 17.83
C SER A 96 0.33 -5.27 17.02
N PRO A 97 1.55 -5.23 17.60
CA PRO A 97 2.65 -4.41 17.06
C PRO A 97 3.01 -4.72 15.62
N ASP A 98 3.22 -6.01 15.26
CA ASP A 98 3.57 -6.45 13.90
C ASP A 98 2.44 -6.17 12.88
N TYR A 99 1.20 -6.44 13.27
CA TYR A 99 0.05 -6.15 12.43
C TYR A 99 -0.10 -4.64 12.19
N THR A 100 -0.10 -3.85 13.27
CA THR A 100 -0.23 -2.39 13.20
C THR A 100 0.89 -1.79 12.36
N ALA A 101 2.15 -2.17 12.60
CA ALA A 101 3.29 -1.69 11.82
C ALA A 101 3.16 -2.06 10.33
N SER A 102 2.77 -3.30 10.02
CA SER A 102 2.58 -3.74 8.63
C SER A 102 1.47 -2.96 7.92
N LYS A 103 0.35 -2.69 8.59
CA LYS A 103 -0.78 -1.94 8.01
C LYS A 103 -0.51 -0.43 7.89
N HIS A 104 0.24 0.18 8.81
CA HIS A 104 0.81 1.52 8.63
C HIS A 104 1.75 1.55 7.42
N GLY A 105 2.58 0.50 7.25
CA GLY A 105 3.47 0.37 6.10
C GLY A 105 2.74 0.33 4.76
N VAL A 106 1.59 -0.33 4.67
CA VAL A 106 0.73 -0.34 3.46
C VAL A 106 0.26 1.07 3.11
N LEU A 107 -0.22 1.84 4.09
CA LEU A 107 -0.65 3.23 3.88
C LEU A 107 0.54 4.13 3.48
N GLY A 108 1.68 3.98 4.17
CA GLY A 108 2.91 4.71 3.83
C GLY A 108 3.41 4.38 2.41
N PHE A 109 3.37 3.10 2.01
CA PHE A 109 3.73 2.68 0.67
C PHE A 109 2.79 3.28 -0.39
N MET A 110 1.47 3.28 -0.17
CA MET A 110 0.50 3.90 -1.09
C MET A 110 0.83 5.37 -1.34
N ARG A 111 1.07 6.13 -0.28
CA ARG A 111 1.40 7.56 -0.36
C ARG A 111 2.68 7.81 -1.17
N GLY A 112 3.74 7.07 -0.88
CA GLY A 112 5.02 7.21 -1.56
C GLY A 112 4.97 6.81 -3.02
N ILE A 113 4.38 5.66 -3.35
CA ILE A 113 4.33 5.17 -4.73
C ILE A 113 3.39 5.99 -5.62
N LYS A 114 2.29 6.54 -5.07
CA LYS A 114 1.40 7.48 -5.79
C LYS A 114 2.19 8.64 -6.38
N SER A 115 2.99 9.31 -5.56
CA SER A 115 3.81 10.44 -5.99
C SER A 115 4.82 10.03 -7.06
N SER A 116 5.48 8.88 -6.90
CA SER A 116 6.42 8.34 -7.89
C SER A 116 5.76 8.02 -9.22
N LEU A 117 4.56 7.45 -9.22
CA LEU A 117 3.79 7.16 -10.42
C LEU A 117 3.41 8.45 -11.17
N GLN A 118 2.98 9.48 -10.44
CA GLN A 118 2.61 10.78 -11.00
C GLN A 118 3.81 11.49 -11.62
N LEU A 119 4.96 11.53 -10.93
CA LEU A 119 6.19 12.11 -11.43
C LEU A 119 6.69 11.42 -12.71
N SER A 120 6.58 10.10 -12.76
CA SER A 120 7.02 9.30 -13.91
C SER A 120 6.00 9.24 -15.05
N GLY A 121 4.85 9.90 -14.92
CA GLY A 121 3.78 9.87 -15.93
C GLY A 121 3.20 8.47 -16.18
N ILE A 122 3.29 7.56 -15.18
CA ILE A 122 2.79 6.20 -15.32
C ILE A 122 1.29 6.19 -15.02
N PRO A 123 0.41 5.76 -15.97
CA PRO A 123 -1.04 5.92 -15.87
C PRO A 123 -1.69 4.83 -14.99
N ILE A 124 -1.19 4.67 -13.77
CA ILE A 124 -1.71 3.70 -12.80
C ILE A 124 -2.24 4.44 -11.58
N ARG A 125 -3.43 4.07 -11.15
CA ARG A 125 -4.07 4.55 -9.92
C ARG A 125 -3.79 3.56 -8.80
N ILE A 126 -3.61 4.07 -7.59
CA ILE A 126 -3.37 3.24 -6.41
C ILE A 126 -4.15 3.78 -5.22
N ASN A 127 -4.89 2.92 -4.55
CA ASN A 127 -5.78 3.29 -3.45
C ASN A 127 -5.73 2.23 -2.34
N THR A 128 -6.20 2.58 -1.16
CA THR A 128 -6.20 1.67 -0.01
C THR A 128 -7.60 1.62 0.64
N ILE A 129 -8.08 0.43 0.96
CA ILE A 129 -9.24 0.24 1.84
C ILE A 129 -8.76 -0.03 3.26
N THR A 130 -9.44 0.52 4.26
CA THR A 130 -9.07 0.39 5.68
C THR A 130 -10.27 -0.04 6.52
N PRO A 131 -10.67 -1.33 6.42
CA PRO A 131 -11.80 -1.85 7.18
C PRO A 131 -11.52 -1.89 8.69
N THR A 132 -12.60 -1.75 9.49
CA THR A 132 -12.62 -2.15 10.90
C THR A 132 -12.86 -3.65 11.05
N TRP A 133 -13.39 -4.07 12.18
CA TRP A 133 -13.69 -5.46 12.48
C TRP A 133 -14.60 -6.06 11.41
N THR A 134 -14.05 -7.01 10.67
CA THR A 134 -14.76 -7.68 9.57
C THR A 134 -14.77 -9.18 9.84
N GLU A 135 -15.95 -9.77 9.78
CA GLU A 135 -16.15 -11.21 9.97
C GLU A 135 -15.44 -11.99 8.87
N THR A 136 -14.41 -12.69 9.24
CA THR A 136 -13.57 -13.53 8.38
C THR A 136 -12.93 -14.61 9.24
N ALA A 137 -12.11 -15.47 8.64
CA ALA A 137 -11.28 -16.41 9.39
C ALA A 137 -10.27 -15.73 10.33
N LEU A 138 -9.96 -14.44 10.12
CA LEU A 138 -9.08 -13.66 11.01
C LEU A 138 -9.77 -13.29 12.32
N PHE A 139 -11.04 -12.89 12.25
CA PHE A 139 -11.82 -12.37 13.36
C PHE A 139 -13.23 -13.01 13.34
N PRO A 140 -13.43 -14.14 14.02
CA PRO A 140 -14.76 -14.73 14.18
C PRO A 140 -15.72 -13.76 14.89
N ARG A 141 -16.99 -13.74 14.46
CA ARG A 141 -18.02 -12.83 14.97
C ARG A 141 -18.10 -12.85 16.49
N GLU A 142 -18.17 -14.04 17.07
CA GLU A 142 -18.36 -14.25 18.52
C GLU A 142 -17.25 -13.60 19.34
N MET A 143 -16.01 -13.62 18.84
CA MET A 143 -14.87 -13.00 19.53
C MET A 143 -15.04 -11.48 19.64
N ILE A 144 -15.48 -10.83 18.58
CA ILE A 144 -15.59 -9.38 18.51
C ILE A 144 -16.84 -8.88 19.24
N THR A 145 -17.97 -9.56 19.04
CA THR A 145 -19.23 -9.17 19.69
C THR A 145 -19.21 -9.41 21.20
N SER A 146 -18.50 -10.43 21.70
CA SER A 146 -18.31 -10.63 23.13
C SER A 146 -17.46 -9.55 23.78
N ALA A 147 -16.61 -8.85 23.00
CA ALA A 147 -15.88 -7.67 23.44
C ALA A 147 -16.71 -6.37 23.35
N GLY A 148 -17.98 -6.45 22.92
CA GLY A 148 -18.88 -5.29 22.82
C GLY A 148 -18.67 -4.42 21.58
N ALA A 149 -17.90 -4.88 20.59
CA ALA A 149 -17.68 -4.14 19.36
C ALA A 149 -18.63 -4.58 18.23
N GLY A 150 -18.96 -3.62 17.34
CA GLY A 150 -19.66 -3.90 16.09
C GLY A 150 -18.76 -4.68 15.12
N ILE A 151 -19.36 -5.48 14.26
CA ILE A 151 -18.64 -6.24 13.24
C ILE A 151 -19.43 -6.20 11.92
N GLN A 152 -18.73 -5.88 10.84
CA GLN A 152 -19.26 -5.89 9.48
C GLN A 152 -18.92 -7.21 8.78
N THR A 153 -19.58 -7.47 7.66
CA THR A 153 -19.29 -8.63 6.81
C THR A 153 -18.29 -8.28 5.70
N ALA A 154 -17.69 -9.28 5.06
CA ALA A 154 -16.89 -9.07 3.87
C ALA A 154 -17.71 -8.42 2.72
N ALA A 155 -19.03 -8.71 2.64
CA ALA A 155 -19.94 -8.09 1.68
C ALA A 155 -20.14 -6.58 1.95
N ASP A 156 -20.06 -6.14 3.19
CA ASP A 156 -20.14 -4.71 3.56
C ASP A 156 -18.87 -3.95 3.16
N VAL A 157 -17.72 -4.63 3.15
CA VAL A 157 -16.41 -4.04 2.77
C VAL A 157 -16.20 -4.03 1.25
N ALA A 158 -16.69 -5.03 0.54
CA ALA A 158 -16.45 -5.21 -0.90
C ALA A 158 -16.77 -3.97 -1.76
N PRO A 159 -17.84 -3.19 -1.49
CA PRO A 159 -18.13 -1.96 -2.23
C PRO A 159 -16.99 -0.93 -2.20
N SER A 160 -16.18 -0.88 -1.15
CA SER A 160 -15.04 0.05 -1.08
C SER A 160 -13.96 -0.27 -2.13
N ALA A 161 -13.67 -1.55 -2.35
CA ALA A 161 -12.75 -1.98 -3.40
C ALA A 161 -13.36 -1.79 -4.80
N ALA A 162 -14.63 -2.18 -4.98
CA ALA A 162 -15.36 -2.02 -6.23
C ALA A 162 -15.46 -0.54 -6.67
N LEU A 163 -15.65 0.38 -5.72
CA LEU A 163 -15.69 1.82 -5.99
C LEU A 163 -14.35 2.31 -6.59
N PHE A 164 -13.20 1.88 -6.03
CA PHE A 164 -11.90 2.24 -6.58
C PHE A 164 -11.66 1.67 -7.98
N MET A 165 -12.15 0.46 -8.25
CA MET A 165 -12.05 -0.17 -9.57
C MET A 165 -12.94 0.52 -10.60
N ALA A 166 -14.15 0.95 -10.23
CA ALA A 166 -15.13 1.55 -11.13
C ALA A 166 -14.87 3.05 -11.38
N ASP A 167 -14.51 3.82 -10.34
CA ASP A 167 -14.35 5.27 -10.43
C ASP A 167 -12.90 5.64 -10.78
N LYS A 168 -12.67 5.94 -12.05
CA LYS A 168 -11.33 6.28 -12.58
C LYS A 168 -10.78 7.63 -12.08
N THR A 169 -11.56 8.43 -11.40
CA THR A 169 -11.11 9.72 -10.84
C THR A 169 -10.38 9.56 -9.51
N ARG A 170 -10.52 8.40 -8.85
CA ARG A 170 -9.95 8.14 -7.53
C ARG A 170 -8.52 7.63 -7.63
N ASN A 171 -7.59 8.37 -7.03
CA ASN A 171 -6.18 8.00 -6.98
C ASN A 171 -5.50 8.53 -5.71
N GLY A 172 -4.90 7.65 -4.94
CA GLY A 172 -4.23 7.98 -3.67
C GLY A 172 -5.22 8.23 -2.54
N GLN A 173 -6.40 7.65 -2.62
CA GLN A 173 -7.44 7.78 -1.62
C GLN A 173 -7.47 6.59 -0.66
N VAL A 174 -8.06 6.82 0.52
CA VAL A 174 -8.26 5.81 1.55
C VAL A 174 -9.74 5.75 1.91
N ILE A 175 -10.38 4.60 1.68
CA ILE A 175 -11.73 4.36 2.17
C ILE A 175 -11.68 3.58 3.47
N TYR A 176 -12.12 4.24 4.54
CA TYR A 176 -12.42 3.63 5.82
C TYR A 176 -13.82 3.02 5.79
N SER A 177 -13.98 1.80 6.32
CA SER A 177 -15.29 1.14 6.41
C SER A 177 -15.56 0.60 7.80
N GLU A 178 -16.76 0.88 8.29
CA GLU A 178 -17.28 0.44 9.58
C GLU A 178 -18.79 0.26 9.49
N GLU A 179 -19.30 -0.89 9.91
CA GLU A 179 -20.74 -1.20 9.93
C GLU A 179 -21.44 -0.85 8.61
N ALA A 180 -20.87 -1.31 7.48
CA ALA A 180 -21.35 -1.06 6.11
C ALA A 180 -21.35 0.42 5.67
N ARG A 181 -20.77 1.33 6.46
CA ARG A 181 -20.59 2.74 6.09
C ARG A 181 -19.20 2.94 5.53
N LEU A 182 -19.08 3.80 4.52
CA LEU A 182 -17.83 4.08 3.81
C LEU A 182 -17.51 5.58 3.87
N TRP A 183 -16.27 5.91 4.22
CA TRP A 183 -15.78 7.30 4.24
C TRP A 183 -14.44 7.37 3.51
N GLU A 184 -14.31 8.32 2.61
CA GLU A 184 -13.00 8.75 2.14
C GLU A 184 -12.33 9.57 3.24
N ILE A 185 -11.14 9.16 3.70
CA ILE A 185 -10.48 9.80 4.85
C ILE A 185 -9.10 10.37 4.54
N GLU A 186 -8.48 10.06 3.41
CA GLU A 186 -7.15 10.58 3.09
C GLU A 186 -7.20 12.07 2.78
N GLU A 187 -8.04 12.46 1.82
CA GLU A 187 -8.18 13.86 1.41
C GLU A 187 -9.04 14.66 2.38
N ALA A 188 -10.04 14.01 3.00
CA ALA A 188 -10.96 14.68 3.91
C ALA A 188 -10.36 14.92 5.31
N LEU A 189 -9.45 14.07 5.78
CA LEU A 189 -9.02 14.09 7.18
C LEU A 189 -7.51 13.91 7.38
N LEU A 190 -6.92 12.81 6.88
CA LEU A 190 -5.56 12.41 7.24
C LEU A 190 -4.51 13.35 6.67
N LEU A 191 -4.59 13.67 5.40
CA LEU A 191 -3.64 14.55 4.72
C LEU A 191 -3.75 16.01 5.21
N PRO A 192 -4.94 16.63 5.31
CA PRO A 192 -5.06 17.96 5.89
C PRO A 192 -4.52 18.05 7.32
N THR A 193 -4.78 17.04 8.16
CA THR A 193 -4.24 16.99 9.53
C THR A 193 -2.72 16.90 9.51
N ALA A 194 -2.13 16.04 8.69
CA ALA A 194 -0.67 15.92 8.58
C ALA A 194 -0.03 17.22 8.08
N LEU A 195 -0.63 17.89 7.10
CA LEU A 195 -0.12 19.17 6.57
C LEU A 195 -0.26 20.33 7.57
N SER A 196 -1.22 20.27 8.48
CA SER A 196 -1.41 21.30 9.51
C SER A 196 -0.29 21.35 10.56
N ILE A 197 0.53 20.29 10.64
CA ILE A 197 1.68 20.22 11.56
C ILE A 197 2.87 21.05 11.04
N GLY A 198 2.88 21.39 9.76
CA GLY A 198 3.94 22.20 9.14
C GLY A 198 3.91 23.67 9.53
N ILE A 199 4.98 24.40 9.18
CA ILE A 199 5.04 25.86 9.37
C ILE A 199 4.12 26.52 8.32
N PRO A 200 3.15 27.35 8.71
CA PRO A 200 2.27 28.02 7.77
C PRO A 200 3.03 28.81 6.70
N GLY A 201 2.64 28.63 5.43
CA GLY A 201 3.25 29.33 4.29
C GLY A 201 4.56 28.71 3.78
N THR A 202 5.06 27.62 4.39
CA THR A 202 6.17 26.85 3.84
C THR A 202 5.67 25.77 2.88
N GLN A 203 6.56 25.32 1.99
CA GLN A 203 6.27 24.19 1.09
C GLN A 203 6.14 22.90 1.92
N SER A 204 5.23 22.02 1.50
CA SER A 204 5.15 20.69 2.10
C SER A 204 6.45 19.90 1.82
N LEU A 205 6.70 18.88 2.66
CA LEU A 205 7.83 17.96 2.47
C LEU A 205 7.79 17.31 1.07
N GLU A 206 6.59 16.92 0.62
CA GLU A 206 6.38 16.32 -0.70
C GLU A 206 6.69 17.29 -1.83
N GLU A 207 6.19 18.53 -1.77
CA GLU A 207 6.50 19.56 -2.78
C GLU A 207 8.00 19.85 -2.86
N THR A 208 8.67 19.93 -1.72
CA THR A 208 10.11 20.13 -1.64
C THR A 208 10.88 18.98 -2.26
N LEU A 209 10.51 17.73 -1.92
CA LEU A 209 11.13 16.52 -2.49
C LEU A 209 10.92 16.43 -3.99
N ASN A 210 9.70 16.68 -4.48
CA ASN A 210 9.38 16.65 -5.90
C ASN A 210 10.17 17.69 -6.72
N LYS A 211 10.40 18.88 -6.14
CA LYS A 211 11.27 19.90 -6.75
C LYS A 211 12.73 19.45 -6.76
N ALA A 212 13.22 18.89 -5.68
CA ALA A 212 14.60 18.40 -5.58
C ALA A 212 14.87 17.28 -6.59
N ILE A 213 13.95 16.32 -6.74
CA ILE A 213 14.06 15.24 -7.74
C ILE A 213 14.18 15.84 -9.15
N LYS A 214 13.31 16.78 -9.53
CA LYS A 214 13.37 17.42 -10.85
C LYS A 214 14.68 18.15 -11.11
N VAL A 215 15.24 18.78 -10.09
CA VAL A 215 16.55 19.45 -10.21
C VAL A 215 17.66 18.45 -10.46
N ILE A 216 17.65 17.31 -9.72
CA ILE A 216 18.63 16.24 -9.88
C ILE A 216 18.53 15.60 -11.27
N GLU A 217 17.32 15.31 -11.73
CA GLU A 217 17.07 14.73 -13.06
C GLU A 217 17.51 15.65 -14.19
N ALA A 218 17.26 16.96 -14.06
CA ALA A 218 17.72 17.96 -15.03
C ALA A 218 19.25 18.02 -15.10
N ALA A 219 19.92 18.06 -13.96
CA ALA A 219 21.39 18.06 -13.89
C ALA A 219 21.99 16.79 -14.52
N ALA A 220 21.44 15.63 -14.22
CA ALA A 220 21.89 14.36 -14.81
C ALA A 220 21.68 14.31 -16.34
N ALA A 221 20.58 14.89 -16.84
CA ALA A 221 20.32 14.98 -18.27
C ALA A 221 21.32 15.94 -19.00
N GLU A 222 21.67 17.03 -18.35
CA GLU A 222 22.70 17.99 -18.88
C GLU A 222 24.07 17.31 -18.92
N GLU A 223 24.49 16.60 -17.87
CA GLU A 223 25.76 15.87 -17.85
C GLU A 223 25.81 14.78 -18.94
N ALA A 224 24.72 14.02 -19.12
CA ALA A 224 24.64 13.01 -20.17
C ALA A 224 24.71 13.63 -21.60
N ALA A 225 24.08 14.78 -21.80
CA ALA A 225 24.12 15.49 -23.07
C ALA A 225 25.54 16.01 -23.37
N GLN A 226 26.23 16.57 -22.38
CA GLN A 226 27.61 17.01 -22.48
C GLN A 226 28.58 15.87 -22.80
N ALA A 227 28.49 14.75 -22.06
CA ALA A 227 29.31 13.55 -22.31
C ALA A 227 29.13 12.99 -23.73
N SER A 228 27.88 13.06 -24.25
CA SER A 228 27.57 12.64 -25.63
C SER A 228 28.07 13.60 -26.71
N ALA A 229 28.21 14.88 -26.42
CA ALA A 229 28.78 15.90 -27.31
C ALA A 229 30.32 15.76 -27.41
N ASP A 230 30.96 15.55 -26.26
CA ASP A 230 32.42 15.39 -26.17
C ASP A 230 32.91 14.07 -26.81
N GLY A 231 32.11 12.99 -26.72
CA GLY A 231 32.42 11.72 -27.37
C GLY A 231 32.26 11.68 -28.89
N LYS A 232 31.68 12.72 -29.51
CA LYS A 232 31.56 12.85 -30.99
C LYS A 232 32.63 13.73 -31.63
N SER A 233 33.52 14.33 -30.84
CA SER A 233 34.59 15.25 -31.31
C SER A 233 35.99 14.62 -31.26
N GLY A 234 36.09 13.28 -31.03
CA GLY A 234 37.37 12.55 -30.95
C GLY A 234 37.60 11.64 -32.17
#